data_95ace84ec4617f5c3aed281129692896
#
_entry.id   95ace84ec4617f5c3aed281129692896
#
_cell.length_a   1.000
_cell.length_b   1.000
_cell.length_c   1.000
_cell.angle_alpha   90.00
_cell.angle_beta   90.00
_cell.angle_gamma   90.00
#
_symmetry.space_group_name_H-M   'P 1'
#
loop_
_entity.id
_entity.type
_entity.pdbx_description
1 polymer ?
#
loop_
_entity_poly.entity_id
_entity_poly.type
_entity_poly.pdbx_seq_one_letter_code
_entity_poly.pdbx_strand_id
1 'polypeptide(L)'
;MKKTLMMAMVAMTSATTFADEGMWTLYNLPQPVYEIMKSEGFEMDYNDLYLNDHAIKNACVNFSGYCSGVVVSPNGLVLTNHHCGFEAIRSHSTVEHDYMLNGFYAKSYEEELPNKDMFVSFMIEQK
;
A
#
# COMPACT_ATOMS: atom_id res chain seq x y z
N MET A 1 -44.18 27.13 0.23
CA MET A 1 -42.87 27.81 0.21
C MET A 1 -41.78 27.04 0.94
N LYS A 2 -41.94 26.62 2.21
CA LYS A 2 -40.84 25.85 2.93
C LYS A 2 -40.53 24.49 2.30
N LYS A 3 -41.52 23.74 1.79
CA LYS A 3 -41.31 22.44 1.13
C LYS A 3 -40.63 22.54 -0.23
N THR A 4 -40.95 23.58 -1.01
CA THR A 4 -40.28 23.84 -2.31
C THR A 4 -38.85 24.32 -2.13
N LEU A 5 -38.56 25.09 -1.09
CA LEU A 5 -37.19 25.50 -0.77
C LEU A 5 -36.31 24.32 -0.32
N MET A 6 -36.89 23.37 0.44
CA MET A 6 -36.22 22.17 0.90
C MET A 6 -35.93 21.18 -0.26
N MET A 7 -36.86 21.07 -1.22
CA MET A 7 -36.63 20.29 -2.45
C MET A 7 -35.55 20.89 -3.35
N ALA A 8 -35.47 22.21 -3.46
CA ALA A 8 -34.44 22.91 -4.21
C ALA A 8 -33.07 22.73 -3.54
N MET A 9 -32.99 22.73 -2.22
CA MET A 9 -31.75 22.49 -1.48
C MET A 9 -31.25 21.05 -1.64
N VAL A 10 -32.11 20.05 -1.67
CA VAL A 10 -31.74 18.64 -1.92
C VAL A 10 -31.30 18.43 -3.36
N ALA A 11 -31.89 19.12 -4.33
CA ALA A 11 -31.49 19.05 -5.73
C ALA A 11 -30.11 19.72 -6.00
N MET A 12 -29.70 20.71 -5.19
CA MET A 12 -28.37 21.33 -5.30
C MET A 12 -27.25 20.50 -4.66
N THR A 13 -27.56 19.54 -3.80
CA THR A 13 -26.55 18.63 -3.20
C THR A 13 -26.26 17.41 -4.06
N SER A 14 -26.98 17.17 -5.13
CA SER A 14 -26.60 16.21 -6.18
C SER A 14 -25.61 16.86 -7.18
N ALA A 15 -24.60 17.57 -6.67
CA ALA A 15 -23.41 17.85 -7.45
C ALA A 15 -22.83 16.49 -7.86
N THR A 16 -22.77 16.25 -9.17
CA THR A 16 -22.17 15.07 -9.76
C THR A 16 -20.76 14.92 -9.21
N THR A 17 -20.57 14.02 -8.26
CA THR A 17 -19.24 13.57 -7.90
C THR A 17 -18.77 12.72 -9.07
N PHE A 18 -17.92 13.28 -9.91
CA PHE A 18 -17.15 12.48 -10.84
C PHE A 18 -16.11 11.74 -10.01
N ALA A 19 -16.19 10.43 -10.01
CA ALA A 19 -15.12 9.60 -9.52
C ALA A 19 -14.34 9.12 -10.74
N ASP A 20 -13.03 9.29 -10.73
CA ASP A 20 -12.17 8.75 -11.76
C ASP A 20 -12.25 7.24 -11.75
N GLU A 21 -12.36 6.64 -12.93
CA GLU A 21 -12.46 5.20 -13.08
C GLU A 21 -11.07 4.56 -13.12
N GLY A 22 -10.97 3.38 -12.53
CA GLY A 22 -9.84 2.49 -12.66
C GLY A 22 -8.94 2.43 -11.44
N MET A 23 -8.32 1.26 -11.28
CA MET A 23 -7.25 1.01 -10.33
C MET A 23 -5.98 0.76 -11.13
N TRP A 24 -5.16 1.79 -11.28
CA TRP A 24 -3.92 1.71 -12.04
C TRP A 24 -2.80 1.15 -11.18
N THR A 25 -2.10 0.15 -11.69
CA THR A 25 -0.94 -0.40 -11.01
C THR A 25 0.29 0.48 -11.27
N LEU A 26 1.21 0.55 -10.30
CA LEU A 26 2.45 1.31 -10.45
C LEU A 26 3.37 0.76 -11.57
N TYR A 27 3.15 -0.48 -12.02
CA TYR A 27 3.94 -1.09 -13.11
C TYR A 27 3.38 -0.82 -14.51
N ASN A 28 2.18 -0.28 -14.58
CA ASN A 28 1.55 0.13 -15.82
C ASN A 28 0.76 1.40 -15.61
N LEU A 29 1.48 2.49 -15.27
CA LEU A 29 0.91 3.81 -15.08
C LEU A 29 1.09 4.62 -16.37
N PRO A 30 0.04 4.78 -17.21
CA PRO A 30 0.13 5.58 -18.41
C PRO A 30 0.31 7.07 -18.10
N GLN A 31 1.10 7.77 -18.92
CA GLN A 31 1.32 9.20 -18.77
C GLN A 31 0.00 10.01 -18.67
N PRO A 32 -1.05 9.75 -19.49
CA PRO A 32 -2.31 10.49 -19.36
C PRO A 32 -2.98 10.34 -17.98
N VAL A 33 -2.85 9.18 -17.32
CA VAL A 33 -3.36 8.97 -15.96
C VAL A 33 -2.56 9.79 -14.96
N TYR A 34 -1.24 9.85 -15.10
CA TYR A 34 -0.41 10.71 -14.28
C TYR A 34 -0.80 12.19 -14.41
N GLU A 35 -1.11 12.67 -15.61
CA GLU A 35 -1.56 14.06 -15.83
C GLU A 35 -2.90 14.34 -15.13
N ILE A 36 -3.82 13.36 -15.09
CA ILE A 36 -5.04 13.45 -14.30
C ILE A 36 -4.70 13.54 -12.80
N MET A 37 -3.85 12.67 -12.28
CA MET A 37 -3.38 12.72 -10.90
C MET A 37 -2.80 14.10 -10.54
N LYS A 38 -2.00 14.68 -11.43
CA LYS A 38 -1.45 16.04 -11.25
C LYS A 38 -2.55 17.09 -11.19
N SER A 39 -3.57 17.00 -12.01
CA SER A 39 -4.71 17.94 -12.01
C SER A 39 -5.52 17.86 -10.71
N GLU A 40 -5.55 16.69 -10.07
CA GLU A 40 -6.19 16.43 -8.77
C GLU A 40 -5.30 16.77 -7.55
N GLY A 41 -4.10 17.32 -7.80
CA GLY A 41 -3.21 17.79 -6.73
C GLY A 41 -2.10 16.82 -6.32
N PHE A 42 -1.83 15.77 -7.11
CA PHE A 42 -0.70 14.90 -6.86
C PHE A 42 0.62 15.64 -7.15
N GLU A 43 1.52 15.70 -6.17
CA GLU A 43 2.71 16.56 -6.25
C GLU A 43 3.99 15.84 -6.70
N MET A 44 4.07 14.51 -6.51
CA MET A 44 5.27 13.75 -6.83
C MET A 44 5.58 13.77 -8.33
N ASP A 45 6.86 13.84 -8.68
CA ASP A 45 7.31 13.78 -10.07
C ASP A 45 7.13 12.36 -10.65
N TYR A 46 6.85 12.28 -11.95
CA TYR A 46 6.65 11.00 -12.65
C TYR A 46 7.92 10.13 -12.66
N ASN A 47 9.09 10.74 -12.68
CA ASN A 47 10.36 10.00 -12.59
C ASN A 47 10.50 9.32 -11.22
N ASP A 48 10.16 10.03 -10.13
CA ASP A 48 10.26 9.49 -8.78
C ASP A 48 9.16 8.47 -8.48
N LEU A 49 8.02 8.61 -9.13
CA LEU A 49 6.93 7.64 -9.02
C LEU A 49 7.20 6.37 -9.82
N TYR A 50 7.68 6.49 -11.06
CA TYR A 50 7.60 5.42 -12.05
C TYR A 50 8.86 5.16 -12.87
N LEU A 51 9.59 6.19 -13.38
CA LEU A 51 10.57 6.00 -14.45
C LEU A 51 11.97 5.62 -13.98
N ASN A 52 12.48 6.21 -12.91
CA ASN A 52 13.86 6.00 -12.50
C ASN A 52 14.07 4.71 -11.71
N ASP A 53 15.33 4.32 -11.53
CA ASP A 53 15.72 3.11 -10.79
C ASP A 53 15.39 3.21 -9.28
N HIS A 54 15.19 4.43 -8.77
CA HIS A 54 14.81 4.70 -7.38
C HIS A 54 13.32 5.05 -7.24
N ALA A 55 12.53 4.87 -8.31
CA ALA A 55 11.10 5.15 -8.28
C ALA A 55 10.37 4.30 -7.24
N ILE A 56 9.32 4.87 -6.65
CA ILE A 56 8.51 4.21 -5.60
C ILE A 56 7.98 2.85 -6.07
N LYS A 57 7.65 2.70 -7.37
CA LYS A 57 7.20 1.40 -7.90
C LYS A 57 8.16 0.25 -7.58
N ASN A 58 9.47 0.54 -7.53
CA ASN A 58 10.49 -0.49 -7.29
C ASN A 58 10.60 -0.90 -5.82
N ALA A 59 10.01 -0.12 -4.90
CA ALA A 59 9.88 -0.48 -3.49
C ALA A 59 8.67 -1.39 -3.21
N CYS A 60 7.70 -1.43 -4.13
CA CYS A 60 6.52 -2.28 -3.99
C CYS A 60 6.87 -3.74 -4.29
N VAL A 61 6.47 -4.64 -3.41
CA VAL A 61 6.79 -6.07 -3.51
C VAL A 61 5.54 -6.94 -3.38
N ASN A 62 5.59 -8.11 -4.01
CA ASN A 62 4.70 -9.20 -3.66
C ASN A 62 5.26 -9.88 -2.41
N PHE A 63 4.46 -9.93 -1.36
CA PHE A 63 4.83 -10.51 -0.07
C PHE A 63 4.30 -11.95 0.00
N SER A 64 5.20 -12.91 0.03
CA SER A 64 4.93 -14.35 0.15
C SER A 64 3.93 -14.93 -0.86
N GLY A 65 3.74 -14.27 -2.02
CA GLY A 65 2.87 -14.74 -3.10
C GLY A 65 1.38 -14.42 -2.94
N TYR A 66 0.94 -13.85 -1.81
CA TYR A 66 -0.49 -13.61 -1.52
C TYR A 66 -0.80 -12.20 -1.00
N CYS A 67 0.20 -11.43 -0.62
CA CYS A 67 0.03 -10.07 -0.12
C CYS A 67 0.91 -9.09 -0.90
N SER A 68 0.70 -7.81 -0.66
CA SER A 68 1.61 -6.74 -1.05
C SER A 68 2.36 -6.19 0.16
N GLY A 69 3.55 -5.67 -0.10
CA GLY A 69 4.37 -4.98 0.88
C GLY A 69 5.15 -3.86 0.23
N VAL A 70 5.84 -3.09 1.03
CA VAL A 70 6.75 -2.05 0.58
C VAL A 70 8.07 -2.12 1.34
N VAL A 71 9.18 -2.11 0.61
CA VAL A 71 10.52 -2.04 1.19
C VAL A 71 10.83 -0.58 1.51
N VAL A 72 11.15 -0.29 2.78
CA VAL A 72 11.32 1.08 3.28
C VAL A 72 12.73 1.36 3.80
N SER A 73 13.65 0.43 3.64
CA SER A 73 15.05 0.65 4.01
C SER A 73 16.02 -0.09 3.08
N PRO A 74 17.27 0.37 2.97
CA PRO A 74 18.30 -0.32 2.19
C PRO A 74 18.70 -1.68 2.79
N ASN A 75 18.33 -1.94 4.03
CA ASN A 75 18.63 -3.19 4.75
C ASN A 75 17.46 -4.19 4.71
N GLY A 76 16.43 -3.94 3.88
CA GLY A 76 15.34 -4.88 3.65
C GLY A 76 14.19 -4.80 4.66
N LEU A 77 14.01 -3.68 5.38
CA LEU A 77 12.80 -3.50 6.19
C LEU A 77 11.57 -3.43 5.28
N VAL A 78 10.63 -4.34 5.50
CA VAL A 78 9.39 -4.43 4.73
C VAL A 78 8.20 -4.10 5.62
N LEU A 79 7.33 -3.21 5.14
CA LEU A 79 6.02 -2.96 5.74
C LEU A 79 4.96 -3.73 4.96
N THR A 80 4.06 -4.39 5.68
CA THR A 80 2.91 -5.10 5.12
C THR A 80 1.74 -5.05 6.10
N ASN A 81 0.60 -5.63 5.74
CA ASN A 81 -0.55 -5.69 6.61
C ASN A 81 -0.39 -6.79 7.69
N HIS A 82 -0.97 -6.58 8.86
CA HIS A 82 -0.93 -7.53 9.98
C HIS A 82 -1.39 -8.94 9.57
N HIS A 83 -2.49 -9.06 8.82
CA HIS A 83 -3.01 -10.35 8.39
C HIS A 83 -2.06 -11.12 7.47
N CYS A 84 -1.15 -10.43 6.77
CA CYS A 84 -0.14 -11.07 5.92
C CYS A 84 0.97 -11.74 6.74
N GLY A 85 1.28 -11.22 7.92
CA GLY A 85 2.25 -11.78 8.86
C GLY A 85 1.64 -12.64 9.98
N PHE A 86 0.31 -12.81 9.99
CA PHE A 86 -0.41 -13.42 11.10
C PHE A 86 0.13 -14.81 11.49
N GLU A 87 0.32 -15.71 10.51
CA GLU A 87 0.83 -17.05 10.76
C GLU A 87 2.27 -17.05 11.29
N ALA A 88 3.11 -16.14 10.84
CA ALA A 88 4.45 -15.96 11.36
C ALA A 88 4.42 -15.54 12.85
N ILE A 89 3.62 -14.51 13.17
CA ILE A 89 3.44 -14.05 14.56
C ILE A 89 2.91 -15.18 15.42
N ARG A 90 1.90 -15.91 14.93
CA ARG A 90 1.31 -17.06 15.64
C ARG A 90 2.31 -18.18 15.89
N SER A 91 3.14 -18.51 14.90
CA SER A 91 4.12 -19.59 14.99
C SER A 91 5.24 -19.32 16.01
N HIS A 92 5.54 -18.07 16.28
CA HIS A 92 6.52 -17.64 17.27
C HIS A 92 5.90 -17.36 18.65
N SER A 93 4.57 -17.28 18.75
CA SER A 93 3.89 -17.04 20.02
C SER A 93 3.84 -18.29 20.88
N THR A 94 4.14 -18.15 22.15
CA THR A 94 4.03 -19.19 23.18
C THR A 94 3.23 -18.66 24.38
N VAL A 95 2.98 -19.51 25.37
CA VAL A 95 2.30 -19.10 26.61
C VAL A 95 3.15 -18.08 27.39
N GLU A 96 4.48 -18.23 27.33
CA GLU A 96 5.44 -17.34 28.01
C GLU A 96 5.69 -16.05 27.21
N HIS A 97 5.53 -16.12 25.88
CA HIS A 97 5.78 -15.02 24.94
C HIS A 97 4.62 -14.87 23.96
N ASP A 98 3.54 -14.29 24.43
CA ASP A 98 2.35 -14.06 23.59
C ASP A 98 2.55 -12.83 22.69
N TYR A 99 3.20 -13.05 21.54
CA TYR A 99 3.41 -12.01 20.53
C TYR A 99 2.12 -11.62 19.80
N MET A 100 1.10 -12.48 19.81
CA MET A 100 -0.21 -12.15 19.25
C MET A 100 -0.90 -11.02 20.05
N LEU A 101 -0.75 -11.06 21.38
CA LEU A 101 -1.35 -10.08 22.28
C LEU A 101 -0.43 -8.88 22.51
N ASN A 102 0.86 -9.12 22.72
CA ASN A 102 1.79 -8.09 23.19
C ASN A 102 2.62 -7.46 22.08
N GLY A 103 2.58 -8.02 20.85
CA GLY A 103 3.48 -7.65 19.77
C GLY A 103 4.90 -8.15 20.00
N PHE A 104 5.75 -7.89 19.00
CA PHE A 104 7.17 -8.18 19.05
C PHE A 104 7.95 -7.03 18.39
N TYR A 105 9.07 -6.68 18.99
CA TYR A 105 10.00 -5.70 18.44
C TYR A 105 11.44 -6.14 18.71
N ALA A 106 12.18 -6.48 17.64
CA ALA A 106 13.61 -6.74 17.69
C ALA A 106 14.38 -5.40 17.79
N LYS A 107 15.29 -5.29 18.75
CA LYS A 107 16.14 -4.10 18.94
C LYS A 107 17.44 -4.19 18.15
N SER A 108 17.79 -5.39 17.69
CA SER A 108 18.95 -5.69 16.86
C SER A 108 18.63 -6.82 15.90
N TYR A 109 19.49 -7.04 14.88
CA TYR A 109 19.32 -8.16 13.93
C TYR A 109 19.42 -9.54 14.59
N GLU A 110 20.18 -9.65 15.69
CA GLU A 110 20.33 -10.90 16.43
C GLU A 110 19.06 -11.31 17.19
N GLU A 111 18.19 -10.33 17.49
CA GLU A 111 16.90 -10.56 18.13
C GLU A 111 15.80 -10.89 17.11
N GLU A 112 16.03 -10.73 15.81
CA GLU A 112 15.04 -11.02 14.79
C GLU A 112 14.68 -12.51 14.76
N LEU A 113 13.38 -12.81 14.70
CA LEU A 113 12.87 -14.18 14.65
C LEU A 113 12.85 -14.68 13.20
N PRO A 114 13.47 -15.83 12.89
CA PRO A 114 13.57 -16.32 11.53
C PRO A 114 12.22 -16.83 11.00
N ASN A 115 11.85 -16.42 9.78
CA ASN A 115 10.65 -16.85 9.07
C ASN A 115 11.05 -17.59 7.79
N LYS A 116 11.23 -18.90 7.85
CA LYS A 116 11.83 -19.71 6.77
C LYS A 116 11.06 -19.70 5.45
N ASP A 117 9.73 -19.54 5.52
CA ASP A 117 8.85 -19.64 4.36
C ASP A 117 8.35 -18.26 3.88
N MET A 118 8.86 -17.18 4.46
CA MET A 118 8.57 -15.82 4.05
C MET A 118 9.58 -15.32 3.03
N PHE A 119 9.08 -14.72 1.96
CA PHE A 119 9.89 -14.11 0.92
C PHE A 119 9.20 -12.88 0.33
N VAL A 120 9.96 -12.04 -0.34
CA VAL A 120 9.43 -10.96 -1.15
C VAL A 120 9.88 -11.14 -2.60
N SER A 121 9.01 -10.79 -3.53
CA SER A 121 9.32 -10.78 -4.96
C SER A 121 9.18 -9.37 -5.50
N PHE A 122 10.23 -8.90 -6.15
CA PHE A 122 10.22 -7.64 -6.87
C PHE A 122 9.72 -7.87 -8.29
N MET A 123 8.86 -6.98 -8.78
CA MET A 123 8.45 -7.00 -10.19
C MET A 123 9.55 -6.32 -11.01
N ILE A 124 10.13 -7.04 -11.96
CA ILE A 124 11.15 -6.51 -12.87
C ILE A 124 10.48 -6.00 -14.14
N GLU A 125 9.57 -6.78 -14.71
CA GLU A 125 8.89 -6.47 -15.96
C GLU A 125 7.49 -7.09 -15.98
N GLN A 126 6.53 -6.38 -16.56
CA GLN A 126 5.19 -6.88 -16.88
C GLN A 126 4.99 -6.78 -18.39
N LYS A 127 4.74 -7.91 -19.04
CA LYS A 127 4.42 -8.02 -20.48
C LYS A 127 2.94 -8.25 -20.71
#